data_f14f89fac5c67db81ee48b66ac74e38c
#
_entry.id   f14f89fac5c67db81ee48b66ac74e38c
#
_cell.length_a   1.000
_cell.length_b   1.000
_cell.length_c   1.000
_cell.angle_alpha   90.00
_cell.angle_beta   90.00
_cell.angle_gamma   90.00
#
_symmetry.space_group_name_H-M   'P 1'
#
loop_
_entity.id
_entity.type
_entity.pdbx_description
1 polymer ?
#
loop_
_entity_poly.entity_id
_entity_poly.type
_entity_poly.pdbx_seq_one_letter_code
_entity_poly.pdbx_strand_id
1 'polypeptide(L)'
;MSHRLIIKGCLRRARFTLDLDLDVDVSRPLGILGATGAGKTTLLRVIAGLERDFSGRVEFCGEVWHDGDHFDRIPTHQRGLGVVFQDGRLLPGRTVESNLAFAQQRARKVNAAVSYEALTEALDLNHLLSEPAEVLSGGERQRAALARALLARPRLLLLDEPLAANDADHRQQLIGHLAEWLPAEGIPLVYVSHAAHELAQLTRQLIVLGRGTVTAQGETHVLLEAQSEAIGRVARPVAAVVMSTDVERSTATLQLDHDAAGAPLPGERVLLQRELTEDSGLGAALQPQPDENEG
;
A
#
# COMPACT_ATOMS: atom_id res chain seq x y z
N MET A 1 -1.95 -27.20 -2.20
CA MET A 1 -2.23 -27.06 -0.75
C MET A 1 -2.96 -25.75 -0.56
N SER A 2 -4.01 -25.70 0.26
CA SER A 2 -4.73 -24.45 0.54
C SER A 2 -3.85 -23.54 1.38
N HIS A 3 -3.59 -22.31 0.94
CA HIS A 3 -2.85 -21.29 1.70
C HIS A 3 -3.84 -20.43 2.54
N ARG A 4 -4.62 -21.11 3.39
CA ARG A 4 -5.64 -20.49 4.20
C ARG A 4 -5.03 -19.69 5.36
N LEU A 5 -5.46 -18.45 5.50
CA LEU A 5 -5.13 -17.55 6.60
C LEU A 5 -6.42 -17.25 7.39
N ILE A 6 -6.42 -17.63 8.67
CA ILE A 6 -7.55 -17.41 9.58
C ILE A 6 -7.09 -16.47 10.68
N ILE A 7 -7.87 -15.42 10.95
CA ILE A 7 -7.63 -14.47 12.02
C ILE A 7 -8.97 -14.16 12.69
N LYS A 8 -9.13 -14.58 13.94
CA LYS A 8 -10.35 -14.34 14.70
C LYS A 8 -9.99 -13.80 16.07
N GLY A 9 -10.48 -12.62 16.42
CA GLY A 9 -10.21 -12.03 17.72
C GLY A 9 -10.04 -10.53 17.67
N CYS A 10 -9.63 -9.95 18.79
CA CYS A 10 -9.53 -8.50 18.91
C CYS A 10 -8.22 -8.04 19.56
N LEU A 11 -7.83 -6.81 19.18
CA LEU A 11 -6.76 -6.06 19.82
C LEU A 11 -7.33 -4.73 20.29
N ARG A 12 -7.29 -4.49 21.60
CA ARG A 12 -7.80 -3.25 22.20
C ARG A 12 -6.65 -2.32 22.57
N ARG A 13 -6.75 -1.07 22.14
CA ARG A 13 -5.85 0.03 22.50
C ARG A 13 -6.68 1.19 23.04
N ALA A 14 -6.09 2.14 23.74
CA ALA A 14 -6.80 3.24 24.39
C ALA A 14 -7.76 4.03 23.46
N ARG A 15 -7.42 4.16 22.17
CA ARG A 15 -8.20 4.93 21.17
C ARG A 15 -8.57 4.14 19.92
N PHE A 16 -8.32 2.81 19.92
CA PHE A 16 -8.50 1.99 18.73
C PHE A 16 -8.75 0.54 19.11
N THR A 17 -9.72 -0.08 18.47
CA THR A 17 -9.95 -1.53 18.57
C THR A 17 -9.87 -2.12 17.18
N LEU A 18 -9.07 -3.16 17.02
CA LEU A 18 -9.07 -4.01 15.84
C LEU A 18 -9.85 -5.26 16.17
N ASP A 19 -10.96 -5.49 15.48
CA ASP A 19 -11.85 -6.64 15.67
C ASP A 19 -11.96 -7.39 14.34
N LEU A 20 -11.52 -8.64 14.33
CA LEU A 20 -11.31 -9.41 13.12
C LEU A 20 -12.02 -10.76 13.18
N ASP A 21 -12.75 -11.07 12.12
CA ASP A 21 -13.20 -12.41 11.75
C ASP A 21 -12.89 -12.62 10.27
N LEU A 22 -11.68 -13.09 10.00
CA LEU A 22 -11.14 -13.29 8.65
C LEU A 22 -10.84 -14.75 8.41
N ASP A 23 -11.24 -15.22 7.23
CA ASP A 23 -10.95 -16.55 6.72
C ASP A 23 -10.76 -16.43 5.21
N VAL A 24 -9.49 -16.43 4.76
CA VAL A 24 -9.13 -16.14 3.37
C VAL A 24 -8.12 -17.14 2.84
N ASP A 25 -8.25 -17.50 1.56
CA ASP A 25 -7.25 -18.27 0.84
C ASP A 25 -6.25 -17.33 0.16
N VAL A 26 -5.06 -17.18 0.75
CA VAL A 26 -3.99 -16.33 0.22
C VAL A 26 -3.11 -17.01 -0.84
N SER A 27 -3.53 -18.16 -1.40
CA SER A 27 -2.96 -18.67 -2.66
C SER A 27 -3.17 -17.68 -3.81
N ARG A 28 -4.22 -16.86 -3.70
CA ARG A 28 -4.48 -15.69 -4.53
C ARG A 28 -4.03 -14.45 -3.75
N PRO A 29 -3.17 -13.58 -4.33
CA PRO A 29 -2.69 -12.40 -3.64
C PRO A 29 -3.82 -11.55 -3.03
N LEU A 30 -3.69 -11.24 -1.74
CA LEU A 30 -4.67 -10.51 -0.94
C LEU A 30 -4.28 -9.05 -0.78
N GLY A 31 -5.13 -8.13 -1.20
CA GLY A 31 -5.02 -6.69 -0.93
C GLY A 31 -5.71 -6.29 0.37
N ILE A 32 -5.19 -5.28 1.03
CA ILE A 32 -5.83 -4.61 2.16
C ILE A 32 -5.91 -3.12 1.86
N LEU A 33 -7.13 -2.61 1.75
CA LEU A 33 -7.44 -1.21 1.51
C LEU A 33 -8.10 -0.61 2.75
N GLY A 34 -7.93 0.68 2.95
CA GLY A 34 -8.58 1.42 4.03
C GLY A 34 -7.91 2.76 4.29
N ALA A 35 -8.63 3.67 4.94
CA ALA A 35 -8.10 4.99 5.29
C ALA A 35 -6.89 4.89 6.24
N THR A 36 -6.13 5.98 6.33
CA THR A 36 -5.07 6.10 7.35
C THR A 36 -5.68 5.93 8.74
N GLY A 37 -5.03 5.12 9.58
CA GLY A 37 -5.56 4.78 10.91
C GLY A 37 -6.64 3.69 10.94
N ALA A 38 -7.04 3.11 9.80
CA ALA A 38 -8.02 2.01 9.77
C ALA A 38 -7.54 0.71 10.44
N GLY A 39 -6.22 0.56 10.68
CA GLY A 39 -5.65 -0.61 11.34
C GLY A 39 -4.89 -1.56 10.41
N LYS A 40 -4.61 -1.17 9.16
CA LYS A 40 -3.92 -2.01 8.16
C LYS A 40 -2.57 -2.53 8.64
N THR A 41 -1.68 -1.64 9.06
CA THR A 41 -0.37 -1.99 9.66
C THR A 41 -0.55 -2.87 10.90
N THR A 42 -1.55 -2.58 11.74
CA THR A 42 -1.82 -3.36 12.96
C THR A 42 -2.24 -4.78 12.58
N LEU A 43 -3.07 -4.96 11.55
CA LEU A 43 -3.44 -6.28 11.04
C LEU A 43 -2.20 -7.06 10.57
N LEU A 44 -1.30 -6.45 9.78
CA LEU A 44 -0.05 -7.11 9.39
C LEU A 44 0.81 -7.49 10.61
N ARG A 45 0.86 -6.62 11.62
CA ARG A 45 1.61 -6.88 12.88
C ARG A 45 0.98 -8.04 13.68
N VAL A 46 -0.35 -8.18 13.69
CA VAL A 46 -1.04 -9.34 14.28
C VAL A 46 -0.64 -10.62 13.55
N ILE A 47 -0.70 -10.64 12.20
CA ILE A 47 -0.26 -11.79 11.39
C ILE A 47 1.21 -12.12 11.68
N ALA A 48 2.06 -11.11 11.75
CA ALA A 48 3.49 -11.27 12.04
C ALA A 48 3.77 -11.70 13.50
N GLY A 49 2.79 -11.67 14.39
CA GLY A 49 2.96 -11.99 15.80
C GLY A 49 3.71 -10.92 16.59
N LEU A 50 3.65 -9.68 16.14
CA LEU A 50 4.27 -8.53 16.79
C LEU A 50 3.34 -7.85 17.80
N GLU A 51 2.05 -8.17 17.78
CA GLU A 51 1.04 -7.67 18.72
C GLU A 51 0.79 -8.71 19.82
N ARG A 52 1.40 -8.48 20.98
CA ARG A 52 1.34 -9.44 22.11
C ARG A 52 -0.03 -9.46 22.79
N ASP A 53 -0.73 -8.33 22.76
CA ASP A 53 -2.02 -8.15 23.43
C ASP A 53 -3.20 -8.52 22.54
N PHE A 54 -2.95 -9.15 21.38
CA PHE A 54 -4.02 -9.69 20.55
C PHE A 54 -4.66 -10.87 21.27
N SER A 55 -5.97 -10.78 21.49
CA SER A 55 -6.78 -11.86 22.08
C SER A 55 -7.53 -12.58 20.97
N GLY A 56 -7.29 -13.87 20.79
CA GLY A 56 -7.91 -14.68 19.76
C GLY A 56 -6.93 -15.61 19.05
N ARG A 57 -7.25 -15.99 17.81
CA ARG A 57 -6.55 -17.01 17.05
C ARG A 57 -6.00 -16.48 15.74
N VAL A 58 -4.77 -16.85 15.42
CA VAL A 58 -4.13 -16.68 14.11
C VAL A 58 -3.65 -18.03 13.64
N GLU A 59 -4.07 -18.43 12.44
CA GLU A 59 -3.70 -19.72 11.82
C GLU A 59 -3.31 -19.50 10.37
N PHE A 60 -2.26 -20.20 9.91
CA PHE A 60 -1.85 -20.19 8.52
C PHE A 60 -1.54 -21.61 8.04
N CYS A 61 -2.17 -22.04 6.95
CA CYS A 61 -2.02 -23.38 6.37
C CYS A 61 -2.27 -24.52 7.39
N GLY A 62 -3.23 -24.37 8.29
CA GLY A 62 -3.55 -25.33 9.35
C GLY A 62 -2.61 -25.30 10.57
N GLU A 63 -1.56 -24.46 10.54
CA GLU A 63 -0.66 -24.25 11.66
C GLU A 63 -1.13 -23.06 12.52
N VAL A 64 -1.38 -23.31 13.80
CA VAL A 64 -1.80 -22.27 14.76
C VAL A 64 -0.58 -21.46 15.17
N TRP A 65 -0.57 -20.19 14.78
CA TRP A 65 0.52 -19.25 15.08
C TRP A 65 0.32 -18.48 16.38
N HIS A 66 -0.92 -18.33 16.79
CA HIS A 66 -1.31 -17.70 18.02
C HIS A 66 -2.67 -18.24 18.46
N ASP A 67 -2.78 -18.62 19.71
CA ASP A 67 -4.04 -18.96 20.37
C ASP A 67 -4.02 -18.34 21.77
N GLY A 68 -4.76 -17.24 21.92
CA GLY A 68 -4.81 -16.48 23.16
C GLY A 68 -5.40 -17.25 24.33
N ASP A 69 -6.27 -18.25 24.05
CA ASP A 69 -6.93 -19.05 25.08
C ASP A 69 -5.97 -20.10 25.69
N HIS A 70 -4.97 -20.54 24.91
CA HIS A 70 -4.00 -21.56 25.33
C HIS A 70 -2.60 -21.03 25.57
N PHE A 71 -2.38 -19.71 25.48
CA PHE A 71 -1.07 -19.07 25.56
C PHE A 71 -0.02 -19.58 24.57
N ASP A 72 -0.45 -20.36 23.59
CA ASP A 72 0.42 -20.89 22.55
C ASP A 72 0.71 -19.83 21.51
N ARG A 73 1.99 -19.60 21.26
CA ARG A 73 2.43 -18.59 20.33
C ARG A 73 3.71 -18.99 19.63
N ILE A 74 3.64 -19.10 18.30
CA ILE A 74 4.83 -19.22 17.46
C ILE A 74 5.49 -17.84 17.34
N PRO A 75 6.75 -17.68 17.74
CA PRO A 75 7.49 -16.41 17.60
C PRO A 75 7.60 -16.01 16.12
N THR A 76 7.62 -14.70 15.84
CA THR A 76 7.69 -14.13 14.47
C THR A 76 8.76 -14.80 13.59
N HIS A 77 9.97 -15.02 14.12
CA HIS A 77 11.09 -15.59 13.38
C HIS A 77 10.90 -17.07 13.01
N GLN A 78 9.95 -17.78 13.61
CA GLN A 78 9.61 -19.17 13.30
C GLN A 78 8.41 -19.29 12.35
N ARG A 79 7.67 -18.21 12.09
CA ARG A 79 6.51 -18.22 11.16
C ARG A 79 6.91 -18.29 9.70
N GLY A 80 8.19 -18.11 9.37
CA GLY A 80 8.69 -18.12 7.99
C GLY A 80 8.16 -16.96 7.15
N LEU A 81 8.03 -15.78 7.73
CA LEU A 81 7.49 -14.59 7.08
C LEU A 81 8.57 -13.74 6.43
N GLY A 82 8.24 -13.15 5.29
CA GLY A 82 8.89 -11.95 4.79
C GLY A 82 8.01 -10.73 5.14
N VAL A 83 8.58 -9.73 5.80
CA VAL A 83 7.81 -8.55 6.19
C VAL A 83 8.56 -7.30 5.75
N VAL A 84 7.87 -6.42 5.03
CA VAL A 84 8.34 -5.07 4.69
C VAL A 84 7.33 -4.09 5.25
N PHE A 85 7.79 -3.28 6.20
CA PHE A 85 7.02 -2.14 6.72
C PHE A 85 7.35 -0.88 5.94
N GLN A 86 6.49 0.11 6.02
CA GLN A 86 6.58 1.39 5.31
C GLN A 86 7.94 2.09 5.50
N ASP A 87 8.58 1.94 6.65
CA ASP A 87 9.89 2.51 6.98
C ASP A 87 11.09 1.71 6.45
N GLY A 88 10.88 0.60 5.74
CA GLY A 88 11.92 -0.19 5.10
C GLY A 88 13.02 -0.63 6.06
N ARG A 89 12.67 -1.21 7.20
CA ARG A 89 13.62 -1.57 8.28
C ARG A 89 14.70 -2.52 7.80
N LEU A 90 15.92 -2.03 7.66
CA LEU A 90 17.13 -2.82 7.46
C LEU A 90 17.84 -3.06 8.80
N LEU A 91 18.77 -4.02 8.83
CA LEU A 91 19.62 -4.25 9.97
C LEU A 91 20.62 -3.08 10.08
N PRO A 92 20.62 -2.33 11.20
CA PRO A 92 21.50 -1.19 11.37
C PRO A 92 22.97 -1.61 11.48
N GLY A 93 23.88 -0.70 11.12
CA GLY A 93 25.33 -0.94 11.15
C GLY A 93 25.79 -1.98 10.13
N ARG A 94 25.01 -2.23 9.07
CA ARG A 94 25.34 -3.19 8.01
C ARG A 94 25.14 -2.57 6.63
N THR A 95 25.95 -3.03 5.66
CA THR A 95 25.75 -2.69 4.26
C THR A 95 24.49 -3.34 3.70
N VAL A 96 24.03 -2.86 2.53
CA VAL A 96 22.96 -3.49 1.77
C VAL A 96 23.28 -4.95 1.50
N GLU A 97 24.46 -5.25 0.94
CA GLU A 97 24.91 -6.63 0.69
C GLU A 97 24.83 -7.51 1.94
N SER A 98 25.32 -7.02 3.07
CA SER A 98 25.27 -7.75 4.35
C SER A 98 23.83 -8.02 4.83
N ASN A 99 22.90 -7.09 4.58
CA ASN A 99 21.48 -7.28 4.84
C ASN A 99 20.88 -8.37 3.95
N LEU A 100 21.22 -8.39 2.66
CA LEU A 100 20.75 -9.38 1.70
C LEU A 100 21.35 -10.77 1.99
N ALA A 101 22.64 -10.85 2.25
CA ALA A 101 23.34 -12.09 2.62
C ALA A 101 22.76 -12.72 3.91
N PHE A 102 22.40 -11.88 4.89
CA PHE A 102 21.72 -12.35 6.11
C PHE A 102 20.39 -13.06 5.81
N ALA A 103 19.63 -12.58 4.83
CA ALA A 103 18.38 -13.22 4.42
C ALA A 103 18.64 -14.53 3.66
N GLN A 104 19.58 -14.55 2.73
CA GLN A 104 19.95 -15.75 1.96
C GLN A 104 20.40 -16.90 2.88
N GLN A 105 21.22 -16.63 3.90
CA GLN A 105 21.68 -17.64 4.86
C GLN A 105 20.52 -18.28 5.64
N ARG A 106 19.39 -17.60 5.75
CA ARG A 106 18.18 -18.03 6.46
C ARG A 106 17.05 -18.45 5.53
N ALA A 107 17.30 -18.40 4.23
CA ALA A 107 16.32 -18.76 3.22
C ALA A 107 15.86 -20.20 3.39
N ARG A 108 14.59 -20.45 3.14
CA ARG A 108 14.06 -21.82 3.05
C ARG A 108 14.77 -22.56 1.90
N LYS A 109 15.05 -23.82 2.12
CA LYS A 109 15.67 -24.71 1.11
C LYS A 109 14.62 -25.12 0.05
N VAL A 110 14.26 -24.18 -0.80
CA VAL A 110 13.38 -24.38 -1.96
C VAL A 110 14.08 -23.85 -3.21
N ASN A 111 13.77 -24.41 -4.37
CA ASN A 111 14.32 -23.89 -5.62
C ASN A 111 13.83 -22.44 -5.81
N ALA A 112 14.76 -21.56 -6.18
CA ALA A 112 14.42 -20.18 -6.50
C ALA A 112 14.12 -20.04 -7.99
N ALA A 113 13.05 -19.36 -8.33
CA ALA A 113 12.77 -18.94 -9.70
C ALA A 113 13.56 -17.64 -10.04
N VAL A 114 13.81 -16.79 -9.02
CA VAL A 114 14.55 -15.52 -9.19
C VAL A 114 15.91 -15.62 -8.50
N SER A 115 16.99 -15.32 -9.25
CA SER A 115 18.35 -15.31 -8.71
C SER A 115 18.62 -14.04 -7.90
N TYR A 116 19.72 -14.07 -7.12
CA TYR A 116 20.20 -12.89 -6.39
C TYR A 116 20.51 -11.74 -7.35
N GLU A 117 21.21 -12.04 -8.42
CA GLU A 117 21.66 -11.06 -9.43
C GLU A 117 20.46 -10.44 -10.13
N ALA A 118 19.50 -11.24 -10.60
CA ALA A 118 18.27 -10.74 -11.22
C ALA A 118 17.47 -9.84 -10.27
N LEU A 119 17.40 -10.21 -8.98
CA LEU A 119 16.70 -9.42 -7.99
C LEU A 119 17.38 -8.09 -7.69
N THR A 120 18.72 -8.08 -7.53
CA THR A 120 19.47 -6.84 -7.25
C THR A 120 19.50 -5.90 -8.44
N GLU A 121 19.52 -6.42 -9.66
CA GLU A 121 19.42 -5.64 -10.89
C GLU A 121 18.03 -5.00 -11.04
N ALA A 122 16.97 -5.79 -10.96
CA ALA A 122 15.60 -5.31 -11.15
C ALA A 122 15.14 -4.33 -10.06
N LEU A 123 15.69 -4.44 -8.84
CA LEU A 123 15.45 -3.51 -7.75
C LEU A 123 16.44 -2.33 -7.72
N ASP A 124 17.30 -2.21 -8.75
CA ASP A 124 18.32 -1.17 -8.87
C ASP A 124 19.18 -1.02 -7.60
N LEU A 125 19.74 -2.14 -7.12
CA LEU A 125 20.52 -2.19 -5.88
C LEU A 125 22.01 -2.41 -6.10
N ASN A 126 22.46 -2.76 -7.33
CA ASN A 126 23.83 -3.16 -7.59
C ASN A 126 24.85 -2.08 -7.20
N HIS A 127 24.52 -0.80 -7.42
CA HIS A 127 25.38 0.33 -7.07
C HIS A 127 25.36 0.68 -5.57
N LEU A 128 24.41 0.12 -4.80
CA LEU A 128 24.22 0.36 -3.38
C LEU A 128 24.71 -0.76 -2.47
N LEU A 129 25.19 -1.87 -3.03
CA LEU A 129 25.53 -3.08 -2.25
C LEU A 129 26.53 -2.83 -1.13
N SER A 130 27.52 -1.96 -1.37
CA SER A 130 28.55 -1.58 -0.39
C SER A 130 28.09 -0.48 0.57
N GLU A 131 26.98 0.20 0.29
CA GLU A 131 26.50 1.33 1.09
C GLU A 131 25.92 0.87 2.43
N PRO A 132 26.18 1.60 3.52
CA PRO A 132 25.51 1.38 4.79
C PRO A 132 24.01 1.65 4.68
N ALA A 133 23.20 0.86 5.43
CA ALA A 133 21.73 0.99 5.40
C ALA A 133 21.23 2.38 5.82
N GLU A 134 22.01 3.10 6.62
CA GLU A 134 21.68 4.42 7.18
C GLU A 134 21.73 5.56 6.17
N VAL A 135 22.55 5.44 5.13
CA VAL A 135 22.72 6.50 4.12
C VAL A 135 21.72 6.42 2.98
N LEU A 136 20.96 5.33 2.89
CA LEU A 136 19.98 5.12 1.84
C LEU A 136 18.82 6.13 1.91
N SER A 137 18.38 6.59 0.76
CA SER A 137 17.09 7.28 0.61
C SER A 137 15.91 6.40 1.04
N GLY A 138 14.74 6.97 1.20
CA GLY A 138 13.54 6.21 1.57
C GLY A 138 13.20 5.11 0.55
N GLY A 139 13.26 5.42 -0.75
CA GLY A 139 12.98 4.47 -1.83
C GLY A 139 14.01 3.35 -1.92
N GLU A 140 15.30 3.69 -1.87
CA GLU A 140 16.39 2.69 -1.86
C GLU A 140 16.27 1.75 -0.67
N ARG A 141 15.94 2.29 0.50
CA ARG A 141 15.72 1.49 1.71
C ARG A 141 14.54 0.54 1.57
N GLN A 142 13.43 0.99 0.96
CA GLN A 142 12.28 0.14 0.67
C GLN A 142 12.64 -0.96 -0.32
N ARG A 143 13.35 -0.65 -1.42
CA ARG A 143 13.81 -1.64 -2.40
C ARG A 143 14.74 -2.68 -1.78
N ALA A 144 15.71 -2.25 -0.97
CA ALA A 144 16.61 -3.16 -0.25
C ALA A 144 15.88 -4.04 0.78
N ALA A 145 14.87 -3.50 1.49
CA ALA A 145 14.04 -4.27 2.40
C ALA A 145 13.17 -5.31 1.67
N LEU A 146 12.65 -4.96 0.48
CA LEU A 146 11.90 -5.86 -0.39
C LEU A 146 12.79 -7.01 -0.90
N ALA A 147 14.00 -6.69 -1.41
CA ALA A 147 14.99 -7.69 -1.82
C ALA A 147 15.30 -8.66 -0.69
N ARG A 148 15.56 -8.13 0.50
CA ARG A 148 15.83 -8.94 1.69
C ARG A 148 14.67 -9.86 2.04
N ALA A 149 13.43 -9.38 1.97
CA ALA A 149 12.26 -10.18 2.28
C ALA A 149 12.05 -11.31 1.26
N LEU A 150 12.26 -11.07 -0.02
CA LEU A 150 12.15 -12.05 -1.10
C LEU A 150 13.28 -13.10 -1.01
N LEU A 151 14.53 -12.68 -0.78
CA LEU A 151 15.69 -13.59 -0.63
C LEU A 151 15.54 -14.57 0.54
N ALA A 152 14.76 -14.24 1.57
CA ALA A 152 14.44 -15.15 2.66
C ALA A 152 13.51 -16.31 2.22
N ARG A 153 12.91 -16.24 1.03
CA ARG A 153 11.94 -17.22 0.50
C ARG A 153 10.85 -17.56 1.49
N PRO A 154 10.05 -16.57 1.85
CA PRO A 154 9.07 -16.70 2.91
C PRO A 154 7.93 -17.65 2.55
N ARG A 155 7.25 -18.19 3.56
CA ARG A 155 5.98 -18.92 3.40
C ARG A 155 4.81 -17.97 3.12
N LEU A 156 4.91 -16.73 3.58
CA LEU A 156 3.94 -15.66 3.38
C LEU A 156 4.69 -14.32 3.39
N LEU A 157 4.44 -13.49 2.38
CA LEU A 157 5.00 -12.16 2.25
C LEU A 157 3.97 -11.12 2.69
N LEU A 158 4.35 -10.26 3.63
CA LEU A 158 3.55 -9.16 4.16
C LEU A 158 4.17 -7.84 3.76
N LEU A 159 3.49 -7.04 2.96
CA LEU A 159 3.98 -5.76 2.45
C LEU A 159 3.06 -4.62 2.90
N ASP A 160 3.61 -3.66 3.65
CA ASP A 160 2.91 -2.48 4.17
C ASP A 160 3.40 -1.23 3.44
N GLU A 161 2.67 -0.79 2.44
CA GLU A 161 2.98 0.36 1.57
C GLU A 161 4.44 0.32 1.06
N PRO A 162 4.92 -0.81 0.50
CA PRO A 162 6.34 -1.05 0.27
C PRO A 162 6.94 -0.18 -0.84
N LEU A 163 6.10 0.52 -1.61
CA LEU A 163 6.51 1.32 -2.76
C LEU A 163 6.23 2.82 -2.56
N ALA A 164 5.75 3.24 -1.39
CA ALA A 164 5.29 4.62 -1.15
C ALA A 164 6.39 5.69 -1.33
N ALA A 165 7.66 5.34 -1.08
CA ALA A 165 8.79 6.27 -1.19
C ALA A 165 9.47 6.25 -2.58
N ASN A 166 8.93 5.48 -3.56
CA ASN A 166 9.46 5.45 -4.92
C ASN A 166 8.69 6.43 -5.81
N ASP A 167 9.35 6.98 -6.83
CA ASP A 167 8.68 7.74 -7.89
C ASP A 167 7.74 6.86 -8.72
N ALA A 168 6.97 7.47 -9.62
CA ALA A 168 5.93 6.78 -10.37
C ALA A 168 6.49 5.70 -11.32
N ASP A 169 7.62 5.99 -11.98
CA ASP A 169 8.21 5.09 -12.98
C ASP A 169 8.83 3.86 -12.31
N HIS A 170 9.65 4.06 -11.28
CA HIS A 170 10.21 2.96 -10.49
C HIS A 170 9.10 2.13 -9.83
N ARG A 171 8.06 2.78 -9.30
CA ARG A 171 6.92 2.08 -8.70
C ARG A 171 6.25 1.14 -9.70
N GLN A 172 5.99 1.62 -10.92
CA GLN A 172 5.35 0.81 -11.96
C GLN A 172 6.21 -0.40 -12.38
N GLN A 173 7.52 -0.21 -12.51
CA GLN A 173 8.47 -1.30 -12.80
C GLN A 173 8.47 -2.34 -11.68
N LEU A 174 8.53 -1.91 -10.41
CA LEU A 174 8.52 -2.80 -9.25
C LEU A 174 7.22 -3.60 -9.13
N ILE A 175 6.07 -2.99 -9.47
CA ILE A 175 4.79 -3.70 -9.54
C ILE A 175 4.84 -4.80 -10.59
N GLY A 176 5.39 -4.50 -11.78
CA GLY A 176 5.56 -5.49 -12.85
C GLY A 176 6.42 -6.68 -12.42
N HIS A 177 7.57 -6.43 -11.79
CA HIS A 177 8.43 -7.48 -11.26
C HIS A 177 7.75 -8.32 -10.17
N LEU A 178 7.04 -7.69 -9.24
CA LEU A 178 6.31 -8.42 -8.21
C LEU A 178 5.20 -9.30 -8.79
N ALA A 179 4.47 -8.79 -9.79
CA ALA A 179 3.40 -9.53 -10.47
C ALA A 179 3.93 -10.78 -11.20
N GLU A 180 5.17 -10.75 -11.68
CA GLU A 180 5.85 -11.88 -12.32
C GLU A 180 6.46 -12.86 -11.30
N TRP A 181 7.22 -12.34 -10.34
CA TRP A 181 8.02 -13.17 -9.42
C TRP A 181 7.18 -13.93 -8.39
N LEU A 182 6.18 -13.29 -7.81
CA LEU A 182 5.42 -13.90 -6.72
C LEU A 182 4.70 -15.20 -7.14
N PRO A 183 4.04 -15.25 -8.31
CA PRO A 183 3.49 -16.50 -8.80
C PRO A 183 4.57 -17.54 -9.16
N ALA A 184 5.68 -17.11 -9.77
CA ALA A 184 6.78 -17.99 -10.16
C ALA A 184 7.47 -18.64 -8.95
N GLU A 185 7.62 -17.90 -7.85
CA GLU A 185 8.15 -18.39 -6.57
C GLU A 185 7.08 -19.14 -5.73
N GLY A 186 5.81 -19.05 -6.10
CA GLY A 186 4.71 -19.61 -5.31
C GLY A 186 4.59 -19.00 -3.93
N ILE A 187 4.93 -17.70 -3.79
CA ILE A 187 4.89 -16.97 -2.52
C ILE A 187 3.52 -16.32 -2.34
N PRO A 188 2.72 -16.73 -1.34
CA PRO A 188 1.50 -16.04 -0.98
C PRO A 188 1.78 -14.60 -0.53
N LEU A 189 0.89 -13.66 -0.91
CA LEU A 189 1.05 -12.23 -0.66
C LEU A 189 -0.12 -11.66 0.11
N VAL A 190 0.19 -10.85 1.13
CA VAL A 190 -0.72 -9.85 1.71
C VAL A 190 -0.12 -8.48 1.47
N TYR A 191 -0.83 -7.64 0.71
CA TYR A 191 -0.37 -6.35 0.23
C TYR A 191 -1.25 -5.22 0.74
N VAL A 192 -0.68 -4.32 1.52
CA VAL A 192 -1.35 -3.11 1.98
C VAL A 192 -0.94 -1.95 1.10
N SER A 193 -1.91 -1.26 0.52
CA SER A 193 -1.71 0.00 -0.19
C SER A 193 -2.96 0.87 -0.10
N HIS A 194 -2.77 2.18 -0.22
CA HIS A 194 -3.85 3.14 -0.45
C HIS A 194 -4.04 3.45 -1.94
N ALA A 195 -3.14 2.96 -2.80
CA ALA A 195 -3.18 3.16 -4.25
C ALA A 195 -3.99 2.05 -4.93
N ALA A 196 -5.18 2.37 -5.42
CA ALA A 196 -6.08 1.42 -6.07
C ALA A 196 -5.44 0.70 -7.27
N HIS A 197 -4.60 1.42 -8.05
CA HIS A 197 -3.92 0.85 -9.21
C HIS A 197 -2.90 -0.24 -8.84
N GLU A 198 -2.19 -0.11 -7.71
CA GLU A 198 -1.27 -1.14 -7.21
C GLU A 198 -2.03 -2.41 -6.82
N LEU A 199 -3.13 -2.23 -6.07
CA LEU A 199 -4.00 -3.34 -5.66
C LEU A 199 -4.61 -4.05 -6.88
N ALA A 200 -5.08 -3.32 -7.90
CA ALA A 200 -5.64 -3.89 -9.11
C ALA A 200 -4.64 -4.77 -9.87
N GLN A 201 -3.37 -4.40 -9.89
CA GLN A 201 -2.32 -5.14 -10.60
C GLN A 201 -1.81 -6.35 -9.80
N LEU A 202 -1.59 -6.18 -8.49
CA LEU A 202 -0.91 -7.18 -7.66
C LEU A 202 -1.85 -8.15 -6.96
N THR A 203 -3.14 -7.81 -6.79
CA THR A 203 -4.03 -8.61 -5.95
C THR A 203 -5.24 -9.15 -6.72
N ARG A 204 -5.83 -10.22 -6.20
CA ARG A 204 -7.05 -10.84 -6.76
C ARG A 204 -8.20 -10.81 -5.78
N GLN A 205 -7.90 -10.73 -4.50
CA GLN A 205 -8.85 -10.57 -3.42
C GLN A 205 -8.53 -9.29 -2.65
N LEU A 206 -9.55 -8.63 -2.15
CA LEU A 206 -9.44 -7.39 -1.41
C LEU A 206 -10.25 -7.45 -0.11
N ILE A 207 -9.64 -6.96 0.95
CA ILE A 207 -10.30 -6.63 2.19
C ILE A 207 -10.31 -5.11 2.34
N VAL A 208 -11.47 -4.55 2.61
CA VAL A 208 -11.60 -3.14 2.98
C VAL A 208 -11.71 -3.05 4.50
N LEU A 209 -10.75 -2.35 5.09
CA LEU A 209 -10.69 -2.15 6.54
C LEU A 209 -11.19 -0.74 6.89
N GLY A 210 -12.18 -0.65 7.76
CA GLY A 210 -12.74 0.60 8.25
C GLY A 210 -12.81 0.63 9.78
N ARG A 211 -12.14 1.60 10.41
CA ARG A 211 -12.14 1.80 11.87
C ARG A 211 -11.88 0.52 12.69
N GLY A 212 -10.96 -0.31 12.21
CA GLY A 212 -10.55 -1.53 12.91
C GLY A 212 -11.43 -2.76 12.66
N THR A 213 -12.37 -2.70 11.74
CA THR A 213 -13.21 -3.85 11.34
C THR A 213 -13.16 -4.06 9.84
N VAL A 214 -13.45 -5.29 9.39
CA VAL A 214 -13.62 -5.58 7.96
C VAL A 214 -15.00 -5.09 7.54
N THR A 215 -15.01 -4.14 6.60
CA THR A 215 -16.27 -3.56 6.07
C THR A 215 -16.69 -4.18 4.75
N ALA A 216 -15.75 -4.72 3.99
CA ALA A 216 -16.02 -5.48 2.77
C ALA A 216 -14.90 -6.48 2.49
N GLN A 217 -15.24 -7.59 1.84
CA GLN A 217 -14.32 -8.61 1.37
C GLN A 217 -14.82 -9.19 0.05
N GLY A 218 -13.94 -9.35 -0.94
CA GLY A 218 -14.34 -9.88 -2.26
C GLY A 218 -13.22 -9.81 -3.29
N GLU A 219 -13.60 -9.95 -4.55
CA GLU A 219 -12.68 -9.78 -5.70
C GLU A 219 -12.20 -8.32 -5.79
N THR A 220 -10.89 -8.15 -6.04
CA THR A 220 -10.26 -6.81 -6.04
C THR A 220 -10.94 -5.85 -7.02
N HIS A 221 -11.17 -6.27 -8.27
CA HIS A 221 -11.76 -5.40 -9.29
C HIS A 221 -13.17 -4.94 -8.91
N VAL A 222 -14.02 -5.85 -8.39
CA VAL A 222 -15.40 -5.54 -7.99
C VAL A 222 -15.42 -4.49 -6.87
N LEU A 223 -14.58 -4.67 -5.85
CA LEU A 223 -14.55 -3.74 -4.71
C LEU A 223 -13.93 -2.39 -5.07
N LEU A 224 -12.93 -2.34 -5.97
CA LEU A 224 -12.35 -1.08 -6.43
C LEU A 224 -13.33 -0.30 -7.32
N GLU A 225 -14.07 -0.96 -8.20
CA GLU A 225 -15.15 -0.34 -9.00
C GLU A 225 -16.24 0.24 -8.11
N ALA A 226 -16.75 -0.53 -7.15
CA ALA A 226 -17.75 -0.06 -6.19
C ALA A 226 -17.27 1.15 -5.38
N GLN A 227 -16.00 1.21 -5.01
CA GLN A 227 -15.43 2.37 -4.32
C GLN A 227 -15.30 3.58 -5.24
N SER A 228 -14.89 3.38 -6.51
CA SER A 228 -14.82 4.45 -7.50
C SER A 228 -16.20 5.03 -7.78
N GLU A 229 -17.24 4.20 -7.88
CA GLU A 229 -18.62 4.64 -8.00
C GLU A 229 -19.12 5.40 -6.75
N ALA A 230 -18.75 4.94 -5.56
CA ALA A 230 -19.12 5.62 -4.32
C ALA A 230 -18.44 6.99 -4.22
N ILE A 231 -17.16 7.10 -4.62
CA ILE A 231 -16.43 8.36 -4.71
C ILE A 231 -17.02 9.23 -5.83
N GLY A 232 -17.32 8.65 -6.99
CA GLY A 232 -17.97 9.33 -8.12
C GLY A 232 -19.41 9.81 -7.82
N ARG A 233 -20.13 9.13 -6.92
CA ARG A 233 -21.43 9.61 -6.40
C ARG A 233 -21.29 10.78 -5.43
N VAL A 234 -20.15 10.86 -4.72
CA VAL A 234 -19.81 12.01 -3.83
C VAL A 234 -19.20 13.16 -4.65
N ALA A 235 -18.52 12.85 -5.77
CA ALA A 235 -17.93 13.81 -6.69
C ALA A 235 -18.52 13.63 -8.08
N ARG A 236 -19.84 13.82 -8.26
CA ARG A 236 -20.35 14.07 -9.61
C ARG A 236 -19.69 15.36 -10.10
N PRO A 237 -19.03 15.36 -11.27
CA PRO A 237 -18.54 16.60 -11.83
C PRO A 237 -19.76 17.49 -12.07
N VAL A 238 -19.89 18.53 -11.26
CA VAL A 238 -20.89 19.54 -11.47
C VAL A 238 -20.30 20.48 -12.52
N ALA A 239 -20.90 20.55 -13.69
CA ALA A 239 -20.51 21.53 -14.67
C ALA A 239 -20.72 22.94 -14.06
N ALA A 240 -19.65 23.68 -13.93
CA ALA A 240 -19.69 25.04 -13.37
C ALA A 240 -18.98 26.00 -14.34
N VAL A 241 -19.61 27.11 -14.58
CA VAL A 241 -19.01 28.22 -15.35
C VAL A 241 -18.42 29.22 -14.36
N VAL A 242 -17.14 29.53 -14.51
CA VAL A 242 -16.50 30.59 -13.71
C VAL A 242 -17.04 31.93 -14.16
N MET A 243 -17.82 32.58 -13.31
CA MET A 243 -18.43 33.86 -13.61
C MET A 243 -17.49 35.04 -13.31
N SER A 244 -16.68 34.92 -12.28
CA SER A 244 -15.68 35.94 -11.93
C SER A 244 -14.62 35.34 -10.99
N THR A 245 -13.41 35.92 -11.02
CA THR A 245 -12.32 35.63 -10.09
C THR A 245 -11.91 36.90 -9.39
N ASP A 246 -11.77 36.84 -8.06
CA ASP A 246 -11.19 37.88 -7.24
C ASP A 246 -9.81 37.44 -6.78
N VAL A 247 -8.76 37.95 -7.43
CA VAL A 247 -7.38 37.55 -7.20
C VAL A 247 -6.89 38.00 -5.82
N GLU A 248 -7.36 39.18 -5.34
CA GLU A 248 -6.94 39.70 -4.03
C GLU A 248 -7.49 38.84 -2.88
N ARG A 249 -8.66 38.28 -3.05
CA ARG A 249 -9.30 37.39 -2.04
C ARG A 249 -9.11 35.91 -2.30
N SER A 250 -8.42 35.54 -3.38
CA SER A 250 -8.26 34.16 -3.82
C SER A 250 -9.59 33.37 -3.89
N THR A 251 -10.64 34.04 -4.40
CA THR A 251 -12.00 33.47 -4.53
C THR A 251 -12.46 33.46 -5.99
N ALA A 252 -13.26 32.48 -6.34
CA ALA A 252 -13.95 32.42 -7.63
C ALA A 252 -15.46 32.26 -7.41
N THR A 253 -16.25 33.02 -8.16
CA THR A 253 -17.70 32.82 -8.19
C THR A 253 -18.05 31.89 -9.34
N LEU A 254 -18.76 30.81 -9.03
CA LEU A 254 -19.16 29.77 -9.98
C LEU A 254 -20.68 29.80 -10.16
N GLN A 255 -21.12 29.65 -11.38
CA GLN A 255 -22.50 29.33 -11.70
C GLN A 255 -22.59 27.82 -11.93
N LEU A 256 -23.40 27.13 -11.11
CA LEU A 256 -23.66 25.70 -11.25
C LEU A 256 -24.80 25.49 -12.26
N ASP A 257 -24.70 24.43 -13.04
CA ASP A 257 -25.78 24.04 -13.97
C ASP A 257 -26.98 23.52 -13.16
N HIS A 258 -28.15 24.10 -13.39
CA HIS A 258 -29.35 23.88 -12.58
C HIS A 258 -29.98 22.47 -12.72
N ASP A 259 -29.55 21.66 -13.70
CA ASP A 259 -30.05 20.29 -13.90
C ASP A 259 -29.30 19.23 -13.09
N ALA A 260 -28.30 19.61 -12.31
CA ALA A 260 -27.57 18.66 -11.46
C ALA A 260 -28.34 18.42 -10.16
N ALA A 261 -29.06 17.31 -10.07
CA ALA A 261 -29.58 16.79 -8.80
C ALA A 261 -28.41 16.53 -7.82
N GLY A 262 -28.14 17.47 -6.93
CA GLY A 262 -27.04 17.41 -5.96
C GLY A 262 -26.18 18.66 -5.89
N ALA A 263 -26.78 19.83 -5.82
CA ALA A 263 -26.03 21.05 -5.47
C ALA A 263 -25.30 20.86 -4.11
N PRO A 264 -24.02 21.24 -4.01
CA PRO A 264 -23.26 21.09 -2.77
C PRO A 264 -23.91 21.90 -1.64
N LEU A 265 -23.96 21.29 -0.45
CA LEU A 265 -24.46 21.97 0.75
C LEU A 265 -23.45 23.04 1.22
N PRO A 266 -23.92 24.10 1.92
CA PRO A 266 -23.05 25.11 2.48
C PRO A 266 -21.93 24.50 3.34
N GLY A 267 -20.66 24.71 2.95
CA GLY A 267 -19.47 24.18 3.62
C GLY A 267 -18.91 22.87 3.02
N GLU A 268 -19.53 22.31 2.02
CA GLU A 268 -19.02 21.14 1.30
C GLU A 268 -17.87 21.53 0.35
N ARG A 269 -16.79 20.73 0.33
CA ARG A 269 -15.64 20.98 -0.56
C ARG A 269 -15.91 20.37 -1.93
N VAL A 270 -15.89 21.20 -2.96
CA VAL A 270 -16.02 20.78 -4.35
C VAL A 270 -14.64 20.70 -4.98
N LEU A 271 -14.31 19.57 -5.61
CA LEU A 271 -13.08 19.41 -6.41
C LEU A 271 -13.36 19.97 -7.82
N LEU A 272 -12.69 21.06 -8.17
CA LEU A 272 -12.75 21.63 -9.51
C LEU A 272 -11.63 21.01 -10.36
N GLN A 273 -12.01 20.24 -11.39
CA GLN A 273 -11.09 19.74 -12.40
C GLN A 273 -11.24 20.58 -13.65
N ARG A 274 -10.17 21.22 -14.12
CA ARG A 274 -10.18 22.00 -15.35
C ARG A 274 -10.04 21.06 -16.55
N GLU A 275 -11.07 20.94 -17.36
CA GLU A 275 -10.93 20.40 -18.71
C GLU A 275 -10.38 21.49 -19.63
N LEU A 276 -9.20 21.28 -20.19
CA LEU A 276 -8.64 22.11 -21.25
C LEU A 276 -9.29 21.67 -22.56
N THR A 277 -10.35 22.35 -23.00
CA THR A 277 -10.83 22.23 -24.37
C THR A 277 -9.95 23.12 -25.25
N GLU A 278 -9.41 22.58 -26.33
CA GLU A 278 -8.48 23.25 -27.27
C GLU A 278 -9.05 24.48 -27.97
N ASP A 279 -10.30 24.89 -27.72
CA ASP A 279 -11.03 25.88 -28.51
C ASP A 279 -11.38 27.19 -27.77
N SER A 280 -10.89 27.42 -26.56
CA SER A 280 -11.10 28.71 -25.91
C SER A 280 -9.85 29.61 -25.99
N GLY A 281 -9.89 30.59 -26.91
CA GLY A 281 -8.85 31.59 -27.16
C GLY A 281 -8.53 32.55 -25.98
N LEU A 282 -8.53 32.05 -24.73
CA LEU A 282 -8.21 32.75 -23.48
C LEU A 282 -6.88 32.27 -22.87
N GLY A 283 -6.04 31.59 -23.66
CA GLY A 283 -4.73 31.08 -23.23
C GLY A 283 -3.59 32.10 -23.24
N ALA A 284 -3.81 33.38 -23.43
CA ALA A 284 -2.73 34.37 -23.67
C ALA A 284 -2.61 35.48 -22.62
N ALA A 285 -3.10 35.34 -21.41
CA ALA A 285 -3.09 36.43 -20.45
C ALA A 285 -2.69 36.06 -19.02
N LEU A 286 -1.68 35.18 -18.83
CA LEU A 286 -1.01 35.01 -17.53
C LEU A 286 0.45 34.60 -17.73
N GLN A 287 1.23 35.48 -18.36
CA GLN A 287 2.68 35.56 -18.16
C GLN A 287 2.95 36.70 -17.24
N PRO A 288 3.68 36.59 -16.13
CA PRO A 288 4.14 37.73 -15.35
C PRO A 288 5.15 38.50 -16.21
N GLN A 289 4.93 39.78 -16.38
CA GLN A 289 5.93 40.68 -16.93
C GLN A 289 7.09 40.80 -15.94
N PRO A 290 8.35 40.87 -16.41
CA PRO A 290 9.48 41.16 -15.55
C PRO A 290 9.40 42.60 -15.08
N ASP A 291 9.63 42.83 -13.78
CA ASP A 291 9.79 44.15 -13.17
C ASP A 291 10.94 44.88 -13.85
N GLU A 292 10.62 45.84 -14.70
CA GLU A 292 11.52 46.97 -15.04
C GLU A 292 11.37 48.03 -13.94
N ASN A 293 12.28 48.05 -13.00
CA ASN A 293 12.58 49.24 -12.25
C ASN A 293 14.02 49.21 -11.75
N GLU A 294 14.95 49.60 -12.62
CA GLU A 294 16.20 50.23 -12.25
C GLU A 294 16.09 51.71 -12.66
N GLY A 295 16.19 52.57 -11.68
CA GLY A 295 16.32 54.00 -11.80
C GLY A 295 16.58 54.59 -10.43
#